data_a08b00f59f8e341ed4e2c7b917e4ea8e
#
_entry.id   a08b00f59f8e341ed4e2c7b917e4ea8e
#
_cell.length_a   1.000
_cell.length_b   1.000
_cell.length_c   1.000
_cell.angle_alpha   90.00
_cell.angle_beta   90.00
_cell.angle_gamma   90.00
#
_symmetry.space_group_name_H-M   'P 1'
#
loop_
_entity.id
_entity.type
_entity.pdbx_description
1 polymer ?
#
loop_
_entity_poly.entity_id
_entity_poly.type
_entity_poly.pdbx_seq_one_letter_code
_entity_poly.pdbx_strand_id
1 'polypeptide(L)'
;MVKPIVISDPFPRKLDLIFTKKKLKELKRKYKLIVAPKRNKDKFYEKNIHNATFIMGQPDLKKKLLSKAKKLRCIINVESNFMNNVDYEYCFKKNIHIIATSPVFSIPVAEIALGMTLSLLRNIHNSHFDFTKGKEIYGLKSNMKASLLTNKKIGLLGFGDLAKALYPLLLPFSKKINVYD
;
A
#
# COMPACT_ATOMS: atom_id res chain seq x y z
N MET A 1 -25.76 9.34 -22.44
CA MET A 1 -25.56 8.25 -21.47
C MET A 1 -25.25 8.83 -20.08
N VAL A 2 -25.90 8.28 -19.04
CA VAL A 2 -25.64 8.69 -17.65
C VAL A 2 -24.26 8.18 -17.23
N LYS A 3 -23.40 9.05 -16.71
CA LYS A 3 -22.06 8.67 -16.29
C LYS A 3 -22.13 7.73 -15.06
N PRO A 4 -21.34 6.65 -15.03
CA PRO A 4 -21.19 5.83 -13.83
C PRO A 4 -20.68 6.66 -12.65
N ILE A 5 -21.12 6.32 -11.45
CA ILE A 5 -20.77 7.06 -10.24
C ILE A 5 -19.57 6.41 -9.56
N VAL A 6 -18.56 7.23 -9.29
CA VAL A 6 -17.40 6.88 -8.47
C VAL A 6 -17.52 7.62 -7.14
N ILE A 7 -17.60 6.90 -6.04
CA ILE A 7 -17.40 7.46 -4.71
C ILE A 7 -15.90 7.40 -4.42
N SER A 8 -15.29 8.55 -4.16
CA SER A 8 -13.91 8.63 -3.69
C SER A 8 -13.87 8.99 -2.20
N ASP A 9 -13.19 8.17 -1.42
CA ASP A 9 -12.88 8.44 0.00
C ASP A 9 -11.37 8.62 0.16
N PRO A 10 -10.83 9.81 -0.16
CA PRO A 10 -9.39 10.03 -0.24
C PRO A 10 -8.73 10.22 1.12
N PHE A 11 -9.48 10.47 2.20
CA PHE A 11 -8.92 10.79 3.50
C PHE A 11 -8.04 9.65 4.05
N PRO A 12 -6.86 9.97 4.62
CA PRO A 12 -6.33 11.29 4.99
C PRO A 12 -5.70 12.11 3.84
N ARG A 13 -5.58 11.54 2.65
CA ARG A 13 -5.03 12.21 1.47
C ARG A 13 -6.05 13.17 0.84
N LYS A 14 -5.59 13.99 -0.10
CA LYS A 14 -6.45 14.81 -0.97
C LYS A 14 -6.38 14.28 -2.39
N LEU A 15 -7.38 14.60 -3.22
CA LEU A 15 -7.44 14.12 -4.60
C LEU A 15 -6.25 14.62 -5.46
N ASP A 16 -5.72 15.78 -5.20
CA ASP A 16 -4.54 16.36 -5.86
C ASP A 16 -3.24 15.68 -5.48
N LEU A 17 -3.19 14.97 -4.35
CA LEU A 17 -2.07 14.09 -3.99
C LEU A 17 -2.17 12.70 -4.64
N ILE A 18 -3.37 12.26 -4.99
CA ILE A 18 -3.61 10.95 -5.60
C ILE A 18 -3.53 11.02 -7.12
N PHE A 19 -4.02 12.10 -7.69
CA PHE A 19 -4.14 12.28 -9.14
C PHE A 19 -3.40 13.51 -9.63
N THR A 20 -2.70 13.38 -10.75
CA THR A 20 -2.29 14.56 -11.52
C THR A 20 -3.52 15.31 -12.03
N LYS A 21 -3.39 16.61 -12.28
CA LYS A 21 -4.48 17.45 -12.84
C LYS A 21 -5.08 16.83 -14.11
N LYS A 22 -4.23 16.28 -14.99
CA LYS A 22 -4.64 15.62 -16.24
C LYS A 22 -5.51 14.38 -15.94
N LYS A 23 -5.07 13.49 -15.06
CA LYS A 23 -5.80 12.25 -14.70
C LYS A 23 -7.10 12.52 -13.96
N LEU A 24 -7.13 13.52 -13.08
CA LEU A 24 -8.36 13.94 -12.42
C LEU A 24 -9.39 14.51 -13.41
N LYS A 25 -8.95 15.27 -14.42
CA LYS A 25 -9.81 15.79 -15.49
C LYS A 25 -10.37 14.64 -16.35
N GLU A 26 -9.55 13.65 -16.70
CA GLU A 26 -10.01 12.44 -17.41
C GLU A 26 -11.04 11.66 -16.61
N LEU A 27 -10.80 11.44 -15.30
CA LEU A 27 -11.73 10.76 -14.41
C LEU A 27 -13.09 11.47 -14.38
N LYS A 28 -13.12 12.78 -14.16
CA LYS A 28 -14.34 13.58 -14.14
C LYS A 28 -15.06 13.64 -15.49
N ARG A 29 -14.35 13.49 -16.60
CA ARG A 29 -14.95 13.42 -17.93
C ARG A 29 -15.73 12.14 -18.12
N LYS A 30 -15.20 10.99 -17.66
CA LYS A 30 -15.80 9.67 -17.85
C LYS A 30 -16.82 9.30 -16.78
N TYR A 31 -16.65 9.79 -15.56
CA TYR A 31 -17.41 9.39 -14.38
C TYR A 31 -17.97 10.59 -13.63
N LYS A 32 -19.09 10.38 -12.93
CA LYS A 32 -19.56 11.32 -11.91
C LYS A 32 -18.84 11.04 -10.61
N LEU A 33 -17.87 11.90 -10.27
CA LEU A 33 -17.08 11.77 -9.06
C LEU A 33 -17.78 12.42 -7.88
N ILE A 34 -18.03 11.65 -6.80
CA ILE A 34 -18.56 12.11 -5.53
C ILE A 34 -17.48 11.86 -4.48
N VAL A 35 -17.12 12.90 -3.73
CA VAL A 35 -16.09 12.81 -2.70
C VAL A 35 -16.72 12.64 -1.34
N ALA A 36 -16.31 11.61 -0.60
CA ALA A 36 -16.79 11.38 0.74
C ALA A 36 -16.26 12.46 1.70
N PRO A 37 -17.07 12.94 2.63
CA PRO A 37 -16.65 13.93 3.61
C PRO A 37 -15.70 13.30 4.64
N LYS A 38 -14.93 14.15 5.34
CA LYS A 38 -14.03 13.72 6.41
C LYS A 38 -14.79 13.16 7.64
N ARG A 39 -15.98 13.70 7.92
CA ARG A 39 -16.84 13.33 9.04
C ARG A 39 -18.21 12.85 8.54
N ASN A 40 -18.94 12.13 9.38
CA ASN A 40 -20.29 11.61 9.06
C ASN A 40 -20.32 10.71 7.81
N LYS A 41 -19.28 9.87 7.63
CA LYS A 41 -19.14 8.98 6.49
C LYS A 41 -20.31 8.00 6.39
N ASP A 42 -20.80 7.46 7.50
CA ASP A 42 -21.90 6.49 7.51
C ASP A 42 -23.16 7.05 6.85
N LYS A 43 -23.59 8.24 7.26
CA LYS A 43 -24.74 8.92 6.65
C LYS A 43 -24.50 9.20 5.17
N PHE A 44 -23.29 9.59 4.82
CA PHE A 44 -22.91 9.82 3.42
C PHE A 44 -23.02 8.54 2.58
N TYR A 45 -22.46 7.43 3.05
CA TYR A 45 -22.52 6.15 2.35
C TYR A 45 -23.96 5.62 2.29
N GLU A 46 -24.72 5.69 3.35
CA GLU A 46 -26.13 5.31 3.34
C GLU A 46 -26.94 6.03 2.28
N LYS A 47 -26.68 7.31 2.06
CA LYS A 47 -27.37 8.13 1.05
C LYS A 47 -26.91 7.83 -0.38
N ASN A 48 -25.64 7.49 -0.61
CA ASN A 48 -25.06 7.52 -1.95
C ASN A 48 -24.70 6.14 -2.52
N ILE A 49 -24.51 5.12 -1.67
CA ILE A 49 -23.96 3.83 -2.07
C ILE A 49 -24.85 3.07 -3.08
N HIS A 50 -26.15 3.24 -3.03
CA HIS A 50 -27.10 2.54 -3.90
C HIS A 50 -26.92 2.87 -5.38
N ASN A 51 -26.35 4.02 -5.71
CA ASN A 51 -26.05 4.45 -7.07
C ASN A 51 -24.57 4.34 -7.44
N ALA A 52 -23.69 4.01 -6.49
CA ALA A 52 -22.25 3.88 -6.74
C ALA A 52 -21.99 2.71 -7.67
N THR A 53 -21.19 2.95 -8.71
CA THR A 53 -20.63 1.90 -9.58
C THR A 53 -19.24 1.48 -9.11
N PHE A 54 -18.48 2.43 -8.61
CA PHE A 54 -17.14 2.22 -8.08
C PHE A 54 -16.96 2.95 -6.77
N ILE A 55 -16.22 2.34 -5.84
CA ILE A 55 -15.75 2.98 -4.60
C ILE A 55 -14.23 2.94 -4.61
N MET A 56 -13.59 4.07 -4.33
CA MET A 56 -12.15 4.20 -4.31
C MET A 56 -11.73 4.85 -2.99
N GLY A 57 -11.01 4.15 -2.18
CA GLY A 57 -10.61 4.58 -0.85
C GLY A 57 -10.51 3.42 0.13
N GLN A 58 -10.64 3.76 1.41
CA GLN A 58 -10.56 2.80 2.50
C GLN A 58 -11.77 2.89 3.46
N PRO A 59 -13.01 2.96 2.93
CA PRO A 59 -14.20 3.02 3.79
C PRO A 59 -14.46 1.68 4.48
N ASP A 60 -15.19 1.72 5.58
CA ASP A 60 -15.74 0.52 6.21
C ASP A 60 -17.02 0.08 5.50
N LEU A 61 -16.95 -1.04 4.78
CA LEU A 61 -18.01 -1.56 3.94
C LEU A 61 -18.46 -2.94 4.42
N LYS A 62 -19.21 -2.97 5.51
CA LYS A 62 -19.80 -4.20 6.02
C LYS A 62 -21.04 -4.63 5.20
N LYS A 63 -21.41 -5.89 5.29
CA LYS A 63 -22.52 -6.53 4.57
C LYS A 63 -23.83 -5.68 4.57
N LYS A 64 -24.18 -5.11 5.73
CA LYS A 64 -25.38 -4.26 5.87
C LYS A 64 -25.38 -3.08 4.90
N LEU A 65 -24.24 -2.43 4.70
CA LEU A 65 -24.09 -1.32 3.77
C LEU A 65 -23.97 -1.81 2.33
N LEU A 66 -23.16 -2.83 2.09
CA LEU A 66 -22.98 -3.42 0.76
C LEU A 66 -24.25 -3.98 0.16
N SER A 67 -25.19 -4.49 0.98
CA SER A 67 -26.49 -4.98 0.50
C SER A 67 -27.35 -3.91 -0.16
N LYS A 68 -27.10 -2.63 0.16
CA LYS A 68 -27.74 -1.47 -0.46
C LYS A 68 -27.08 -1.08 -1.80
N ALA A 69 -25.88 -1.54 -2.08
CA ALA A 69 -25.04 -1.14 -3.22
C ALA A 69 -25.41 -1.88 -4.52
N LYS A 70 -26.62 -1.68 -5.02
CA LYS A 70 -27.20 -2.45 -6.15
C LYS A 70 -26.44 -2.33 -7.47
N LYS A 71 -25.67 -1.26 -7.67
CA LYS A 71 -24.93 -0.97 -8.91
C LYS A 71 -23.41 -1.11 -8.75
N LEU A 72 -22.94 -1.50 -7.57
CA LEU A 72 -21.52 -1.58 -7.26
C LEU A 72 -20.89 -2.73 -8.03
N ARG A 73 -19.81 -2.44 -8.74
CA ARG A 73 -19.04 -3.40 -9.55
C ARG A 73 -17.63 -3.61 -9.03
N CYS A 74 -17.02 -2.57 -8.44
CA CYS A 74 -15.65 -2.68 -7.98
C CYS A 74 -15.38 -1.74 -6.80
N ILE A 75 -14.59 -2.23 -5.85
CA ILE A 75 -13.98 -1.49 -4.76
C ILE A 75 -12.48 -1.46 -5.01
N ILE A 76 -11.88 -0.27 -4.97
CA ILE A 76 -10.45 -0.06 -5.15
C ILE A 76 -9.88 0.39 -3.80
N ASN A 77 -9.25 -0.55 -3.10
CA ASN A 77 -8.50 -0.26 -1.89
C ASN A 77 -7.23 0.49 -2.27
N VAL A 78 -7.05 1.70 -1.73
CA VAL A 78 -5.90 2.56 -2.03
C VAL A 78 -4.66 2.23 -1.18
N GLU A 79 -4.80 1.34 -0.21
CA GLU A 79 -3.69 0.74 0.52
C GLU A 79 -3.27 -0.58 -0.12
N SER A 80 -2.07 -1.05 0.21
CA SER A 80 -1.47 -2.20 -0.46
C SER A 80 -2.05 -3.57 -0.05
N ASN A 81 -2.86 -3.62 1.00
CA ASN A 81 -3.39 -4.87 1.55
C ASN A 81 -4.92 -4.94 1.49
N PHE A 82 -5.44 -6.18 1.56
CA PHE A 82 -6.84 -6.46 1.87
C PHE A 82 -7.04 -6.31 3.38
N MET A 83 -7.46 -5.12 3.81
CA MET A 83 -7.69 -4.81 5.22
C MET A 83 -9.08 -5.25 5.66
N ASN A 84 -9.30 -5.39 6.96
CA ASN A 84 -10.60 -5.79 7.52
C ASN A 84 -11.65 -4.65 7.48
N ASN A 85 -11.75 -3.95 6.36
CA ASN A 85 -12.69 -2.85 6.11
C ASN A 85 -13.82 -3.22 5.14
N VAL A 86 -13.76 -4.40 4.52
CA VAL A 86 -14.73 -4.86 3.53
C VAL A 86 -15.20 -6.27 3.90
N ASP A 87 -16.48 -6.55 3.72
CA ASP A 87 -16.99 -7.92 3.71
C ASP A 87 -16.66 -8.57 2.37
N TYR A 88 -15.48 -9.21 2.30
CA TYR A 88 -14.96 -9.83 1.08
C TYR A 88 -15.83 -10.98 0.61
N GLU A 89 -16.30 -11.82 1.52
CA GLU A 89 -17.15 -12.96 1.19
C GLU A 89 -18.44 -12.50 0.49
N TYR A 90 -19.07 -11.47 1.04
CA TYR A 90 -20.26 -10.87 0.42
C TYR A 90 -19.95 -10.31 -0.97
N CYS A 91 -18.83 -9.59 -1.12
CA CYS A 91 -18.43 -9.01 -2.39
C CYS A 91 -18.22 -10.07 -3.46
N PHE A 92 -17.48 -11.14 -3.15
CA PHE A 92 -17.21 -12.25 -4.08
C PHE A 92 -18.51 -12.99 -4.48
N LYS A 93 -19.39 -13.26 -3.52
CA LYS A 93 -20.72 -13.84 -3.81
C LYS A 93 -21.59 -12.96 -4.70
N LYS A 94 -21.36 -11.64 -4.72
CA LYS A 94 -22.10 -10.67 -5.54
C LYS A 94 -21.35 -10.21 -6.79
N ASN A 95 -20.22 -10.85 -7.13
CA ASN A 95 -19.36 -10.48 -8.26
C ASN A 95 -18.92 -9.00 -8.20
N ILE A 96 -18.67 -8.48 -6.99
CA ILE A 96 -18.08 -7.17 -6.78
C ILE A 96 -16.56 -7.37 -6.73
N HIS A 97 -15.87 -6.85 -7.72
CA HIS A 97 -14.40 -6.94 -7.77
C HIS A 97 -13.76 -6.09 -6.67
N ILE A 98 -12.65 -6.57 -6.12
CA ILE A 98 -11.85 -5.83 -5.15
C ILE A 98 -10.42 -5.77 -5.66
N ILE A 99 -9.89 -4.56 -5.73
CA ILE A 99 -8.53 -4.28 -6.22
C ILE A 99 -7.75 -3.63 -5.09
N ALA A 100 -6.57 -4.14 -4.81
CA ALA A 100 -5.57 -3.51 -3.96
C ALA A 100 -4.47 -2.86 -4.82
N THR A 101 -3.79 -1.86 -4.26
CA THR A 101 -2.76 -1.10 -5.00
C THR A 101 -1.32 -1.53 -4.66
N SER A 102 -1.13 -2.76 -4.17
CA SER A 102 0.20 -3.31 -3.84
C SER A 102 1.26 -3.06 -4.90
N PRO A 103 1.00 -3.28 -6.21
CA PRO A 103 2.03 -3.09 -7.23
C PRO A 103 2.60 -1.68 -7.28
N VAL A 104 1.81 -0.66 -6.90
CA VAL A 104 2.25 0.75 -6.90
C VAL A 104 3.29 1.01 -5.82
N PHE A 105 3.22 0.29 -4.71
CA PHE A 105 4.11 0.44 -3.55
C PHE A 105 5.30 -0.51 -3.56
N SER A 106 5.34 -1.47 -4.48
CA SER A 106 6.33 -2.57 -4.43
C SER A 106 7.77 -2.06 -4.55
N ILE A 107 8.07 -1.19 -5.49
CA ILE A 107 9.42 -0.67 -5.71
C ILE A 107 9.89 0.18 -4.52
N PRO A 108 9.19 1.26 -4.11
CA PRO A 108 9.68 2.09 -3.00
C PRO A 108 9.78 1.33 -1.68
N VAL A 109 8.91 0.35 -1.42
CA VAL A 109 9.02 -0.48 -0.22
C VAL A 109 10.19 -1.45 -0.31
N ALA A 110 10.49 -2.01 -1.48
CA ALA A 110 11.66 -2.86 -1.68
C ALA A 110 12.97 -2.09 -1.45
N GLU A 111 13.06 -0.85 -1.92
CA GLU A 111 14.22 0.03 -1.67
C GLU A 111 14.41 0.32 -0.18
N ILE A 112 13.32 0.63 0.54
CA ILE A 112 13.36 0.83 1.99
C ILE A 112 13.81 -0.45 2.70
N ALA A 113 13.27 -1.61 2.32
CA ALA A 113 13.62 -2.89 2.92
C ALA A 113 15.12 -3.21 2.74
N LEU A 114 15.68 -2.99 1.55
CA LEU A 114 17.11 -3.13 1.32
C LEU A 114 17.92 -2.13 2.14
N GLY A 115 17.52 -0.86 2.15
CA GLY A 115 18.17 0.20 2.92
C GLY A 115 18.22 -0.11 4.42
N MET A 116 17.09 -0.55 4.99
CA MET A 116 17.01 -0.98 6.39
C MET A 116 17.89 -2.20 6.67
N THR A 117 17.90 -3.19 5.78
CA THR A 117 18.77 -4.38 5.90
C THR A 117 20.24 -3.99 5.94
N LEU A 118 20.68 -3.15 5.03
CA LEU A 118 22.05 -2.66 5.01
C LEU A 118 22.36 -1.78 6.24
N SER A 119 21.44 -0.91 6.64
CA SER A 119 21.61 -0.07 7.83
C SER A 119 21.78 -0.90 9.10
N LEU A 120 21.01 -1.96 9.26
CA LEU A 120 21.11 -2.86 10.41
C LEU A 120 22.41 -3.66 10.37
N LEU A 121 22.71 -4.31 9.26
CA LEU A 121 23.90 -5.15 9.13
C LEU A 121 25.19 -4.35 9.26
N ARG A 122 25.24 -3.14 8.70
CA ARG A 122 26.41 -2.27 8.74
C ARG A 122 26.45 -1.33 9.96
N ASN A 123 25.48 -1.46 10.85
CA ASN A 123 25.34 -0.61 12.06
C ASN A 123 25.32 0.90 11.76
N ILE A 124 24.77 1.29 10.58
CA ILE A 124 24.82 2.67 10.09
C ILE A 124 24.07 3.62 11.03
N HIS A 125 22.88 3.22 11.48
CA HIS A 125 22.03 4.05 12.33
C HIS A 125 22.65 4.37 13.68
N ASN A 126 23.27 3.38 14.35
CA ASN A 126 23.96 3.64 15.62
C ASN A 126 25.24 4.47 15.41
N SER A 127 26.00 4.17 14.35
CA SER A 127 27.21 4.94 14.02
C SER A 127 26.88 6.41 13.73
N HIS A 128 25.79 6.68 13.01
CA HIS A 128 25.31 8.03 12.79
C HIS A 128 24.92 8.73 14.12
N PHE A 129 24.20 8.02 14.98
CA PHE A 129 23.80 8.55 16.28
C PHE A 129 24.98 8.85 17.19
N ASP A 130 25.99 7.96 17.24
CA ASP A 130 27.21 8.17 18.01
C ASP A 130 28.01 9.35 17.46
N PHE A 131 28.11 9.46 16.12
CA PHE A 131 28.78 10.57 15.45
C PHE A 131 28.14 11.92 15.78
N THR A 132 26.81 12.03 15.77
CA THR A 132 26.11 13.29 16.12
C THR A 132 26.33 13.72 17.57
N LYS A 133 26.81 12.81 18.43
CA LYS A 133 27.10 13.07 19.84
C LYS A 133 28.59 13.20 20.14
N GLY A 134 29.46 13.15 19.14
CA GLY A 134 30.91 13.12 19.33
C GLY A 134 31.38 11.90 20.11
N LYS A 135 30.68 10.75 19.96
CA LYS A 135 30.99 9.48 20.63
C LYS A 135 31.32 8.38 19.63
N GLU A 136 31.68 8.78 18.42
CA GLU A 136 32.03 7.85 17.35
C GLU A 136 33.21 6.96 17.71
N ILE A 137 33.13 5.71 17.28
CA ILE A 137 34.17 4.70 17.49
C ILE A 137 34.68 4.29 16.13
N TYR A 138 36.00 4.33 15.96
CA TYR A 138 36.69 3.96 14.72
C TYR A 138 37.41 2.61 14.82
N GLY A 139 37.75 2.07 13.66
CA GLY A 139 38.60 0.88 13.51
C GLY A 139 37.95 -0.42 13.95
N LEU A 140 38.71 -1.30 14.58
CA LEU A 140 38.28 -2.66 14.89
C LEU A 140 37.00 -2.70 15.76
N LYS A 141 36.93 -1.89 16.81
CA LYS A 141 35.80 -1.87 17.74
C LYS A 141 34.49 -1.53 17.04
N SER A 142 34.49 -0.62 16.06
CA SER A 142 33.32 -0.26 15.26
C SER A 142 32.94 -1.41 14.33
N ASN A 143 33.93 -2.01 13.66
CA ASN A 143 33.72 -3.08 12.68
C ASN A 143 33.20 -4.39 13.30
N MET A 144 33.52 -4.67 14.57
CA MET A 144 33.00 -5.85 15.28
C MET A 144 31.48 -5.90 15.42
N LYS A 145 30.80 -4.76 15.34
CA LYS A 145 29.33 -4.65 15.39
C LYS A 145 28.66 -4.73 14.01
N ALA A 146 29.45 -4.91 12.96
CA ALA A 146 28.96 -4.89 11.59
C ALA A 146 29.15 -6.23 10.90
N SER A 147 28.26 -6.58 9.98
CA SER A 147 28.39 -7.75 9.12
C SER A 147 28.03 -7.40 7.68
N LEU A 148 28.52 -8.21 6.72
CA LEU A 148 28.16 -8.04 5.32
C LEU A 148 26.84 -8.74 5.01
N LEU A 149 26.04 -8.21 4.09
CA LEU A 149 24.94 -8.92 3.45
C LEU A 149 25.48 -9.91 2.40
N THR A 150 26.63 -9.60 1.80
CA THR A 150 27.27 -10.41 0.76
C THR A 150 27.45 -11.86 1.21
N ASN A 151 27.02 -12.81 0.37
CA ASN A 151 27.08 -14.26 0.59
C ASN A 151 26.29 -14.79 1.80
N LYS A 152 25.43 -14.00 2.41
CA LYS A 152 24.53 -14.48 3.47
C LYS A 152 23.41 -15.34 2.89
N LYS A 153 22.92 -16.28 3.68
CA LYS A 153 21.64 -16.94 3.40
C LYS A 153 20.52 -15.95 3.75
N ILE A 154 19.59 -15.74 2.82
CA ILE A 154 18.47 -14.82 2.99
C ILE A 154 17.18 -15.63 2.96
N GLY A 155 16.29 -15.37 3.90
CA GLY A 155 14.93 -15.92 3.94
C GLY A 155 13.91 -14.83 3.65
N LEU A 156 12.97 -15.09 2.74
CA LEU A 156 11.80 -14.25 2.49
C LEU A 156 10.56 -15.01 2.97
N LEU A 157 9.79 -14.38 3.87
CA LEU A 157 8.48 -14.87 4.29
C LEU A 157 7.43 -14.10 3.51
N GLY A 158 6.72 -14.81 2.61
CA GLY A 158 5.83 -14.22 1.62
C GLY A 158 6.57 -13.85 0.31
N PHE A 159 5.90 -14.07 -0.85
CA PHE A 159 6.46 -13.73 -2.17
C PHE A 159 5.47 -12.96 -3.05
N GLY A 160 4.68 -12.07 -2.43
CA GLY A 160 3.81 -11.13 -3.13
C GLY A 160 4.57 -10.00 -3.86
N ASP A 161 3.87 -8.95 -4.27
CA ASP A 161 4.43 -7.85 -5.08
C ASP A 161 5.67 -7.20 -4.45
N LEU A 162 5.68 -7.01 -3.13
CA LEU A 162 6.80 -6.38 -2.41
C LEU A 162 8.05 -7.26 -2.46
N ALA A 163 7.91 -8.56 -2.17
CA ALA A 163 9.03 -9.49 -2.19
C ALA A 163 9.55 -9.72 -3.61
N LYS A 164 8.66 -9.77 -4.60
CA LYS A 164 9.04 -9.85 -6.03
C LYS A 164 9.85 -8.64 -6.49
N ALA A 165 9.55 -7.45 -5.95
CA ALA A 165 10.35 -6.26 -6.22
C ALA A 165 11.68 -6.24 -5.44
N LEU A 166 11.71 -6.77 -4.22
CA LEU A 166 12.93 -6.85 -3.40
C LEU A 166 13.91 -7.91 -3.89
N TYR A 167 13.41 -9.04 -4.37
CA TYR A 167 14.25 -10.18 -4.78
C TYR A 167 15.38 -9.80 -5.75
N PRO A 168 15.15 -9.10 -6.86
CA PRO A 168 16.23 -8.70 -7.77
C PRO A 168 17.23 -7.75 -7.13
N LEU A 169 16.86 -6.94 -6.15
CA LEU A 169 17.75 -6.05 -5.43
C LEU A 169 18.70 -6.81 -4.48
N LEU A 170 18.33 -8.01 -4.05
CA LEU A 170 19.14 -8.86 -3.18
C LEU A 170 20.12 -9.75 -3.95
N LEU A 171 19.86 -10.05 -5.21
CA LEU A 171 20.70 -10.93 -6.04
C LEU A 171 22.18 -10.52 -6.14
N PRO A 172 22.53 -9.21 -6.21
CA PRO A 172 23.93 -8.77 -6.19
C PRO A 172 24.68 -9.12 -4.89
N PHE A 173 23.96 -9.28 -3.80
CA PHE A 173 24.53 -9.60 -2.48
C PHE A 173 24.58 -11.10 -2.22
N SER A 174 23.57 -11.86 -2.64
CA SER A 174 23.53 -13.29 -2.40
C SER A 174 22.66 -14.01 -3.43
N LYS A 175 23.13 -15.21 -3.82
CA LYS A 175 22.36 -16.17 -4.61
C LYS A 175 21.66 -17.23 -3.75
N LYS A 176 21.85 -17.19 -2.42
CA LYS A 176 21.26 -18.14 -1.46
C LYS A 176 19.99 -17.53 -0.83
N ILE A 177 18.96 -17.35 -1.65
CA ILE A 177 17.68 -16.74 -1.22
C ILE A 177 16.64 -17.84 -1.20
N ASN A 178 16.09 -18.12 -0.01
CA ASN A 178 15.00 -19.06 0.20
C ASN A 178 13.69 -18.29 0.38
N VAL A 179 12.62 -18.81 -0.19
CA VAL A 179 11.29 -18.22 -0.11
C VAL A 179 10.35 -19.22 0.56
N TYR A 180 9.53 -18.74 1.47
CA TYR A 180 8.39 -19.44 2.04
C TYR A 180 7.13 -18.59 1.81
N ASP A 181 6.15 -19.13 1.04
CA ASP A 181 4.91 -18.42 0.65
C ASP A 181 3.72 -19.38 0.74
#